data_c27374a7df771999c1214e65d4fe3dd8
#
_entry.id   c27374a7df771999c1214e65d4fe3dd8
#
_cell.length_a   1.000
_cell.length_b   1.000
_cell.length_c   1.000
_cell.angle_alpha   90.00
_cell.angle_beta   90.00
_cell.angle_gamma   90.00
#
_symmetry.space_group_name_H-M   'P 1'
#
loop_
_entity.id
_entity.type
_entity.pdbx_description
1 polymer ?
#
loop_
_entity_poly.entity_id
_entity_poly.type
_entity_poly.pdbx_seq_one_letter_code
_entity_poly.pdbx_strand_id
1 'polypeptide(L)'
;MVILGLDSSTSVTGWAFSKDGKVLDAGYIDTKKLETTKEKTFFVISELEKNPLIKDITAINLEAALSGFAGGFTSQQVIITLARHNAVFAYIIEEHFKVKVNLLSVNTMRKQLFGKCRIKGVKSKEFVKSELESLCPDVIKFTILNKKGNWDERNGDMYDGIVCSLYKDEPQQNNRVSKKDKSISRKG
;
A
#
# COMPACT_ATOMS: atom_id res chain seq x y z
N MET A 1 -17.64 6.27 0.87
CA MET A 1 -16.99 5.04 0.38
C MET A 1 -15.88 4.67 1.36
N VAL A 2 -15.93 3.48 1.97
CA VAL A 2 -14.85 3.01 2.87
C VAL A 2 -13.84 2.20 2.05
N ILE A 3 -12.57 2.57 2.13
CA ILE A 3 -11.46 1.90 1.45
C ILE A 3 -10.61 1.19 2.49
N LEU A 4 -10.36 -0.11 2.28
CA LEU A 4 -9.35 -0.87 3.01
C LEU A 4 -8.03 -0.80 2.24
N GLY A 5 -7.00 -0.23 2.86
CA GLY A 5 -5.63 -0.24 2.34
C GLY A 5 -4.80 -1.32 3.02
N LEU A 6 -4.02 -2.04 2.25
CA LEU A 6 -3.19 -3.15 2.70
C LEU A 6 -1.77 -3.03 2.14
N ASP A 7 -0.78 -3.26 2.99
CA ASP A 7 0.60 -3.56 2.60
C ASP A 7 0.97 -4.92 3.18
N SER A 8 1.06 -5.95 2.34
CA SER A 8 1.27 -7.33 2.77
C SER A 8 2.67 -7.82 2.43
N SER A 9 3.43 -8.13 3.46
CA SER A 9 4.72 -8.83 3.38
C SER A 9 4.62 -10.26 3.89
N THR A 10 5.70 -11.01 3.79
CA THR A 10 5.75 -12.39 4.29
C THR A 10 5.74 -12.51 5.83
N SER A 11 5.82 -11.41 6.56
CA SER A 11 5.91 -11.40 8.02
C SER A 11 4.97 -10.44 8.73
N VAL A 12 4.55 -9.38 8.06
CA VAL A 12 3.66 -8.36 8.61
C VAL A 12 2.70 -7.90 7.53
N THR A 13 1.47 -7.62 7.90
CA THR A 13 0.50 -6.92 7.04
C THR A 13 0.10 -5.62 7.72
N GLY A 14 0.46 -4.49 7.11
CA GLY A 14 -0.08 -3.19 7.47
C GLY A 14 -1.47 -3.01 6.88
N TRP A 15 -2.37 -2.38 7.63
CA TRP A 15 -3.74 -2.15 7.19
C TRP A 15 -4.26 -0.79 7.65
N ALA A 16 -5.16 -0.22 6.88
CA ALA A 16 -5.91 0.96 7.30
C ALA A 16 -7.28 1.02 6.63
N PHE A 17 -8.25 1.59 7.35
CA PHE A 17 -9.54 1.99 6.81
C PHE A 17 -9.57 3.49 6.64
N SER A 18 -10.01 3.95 5.48
CA SER A 18 -10.24 5.36 5.22
C SER A 18 -11.61 5.63 4.62
N LYS A 19 -12.13 6.83 4.86
CA LYS A 19 -13.36 7.33 4.25
C LYS A 19 -13.19 8.81 3.90
N ASP A 20 -13.48 9.17 2.65
CA ASP A 20 -13.47 10.54 2.17
C ASP A 20 -12.15 11.30 2.44
N GLY A 21 -11.02 10.57 2.34
CA GLY A 21 -9.67 11.11 2.56
C GLY A 21 -9.26 11.19 4.04
N LYS A 22 -10.07 10.66 4.96
CA LYS A 22 -9.74 10.59 6.39
C LYS A 22 -9.45 9.15 6.79
N VAL A 23 -8.37 8.93 7.53
CA VAL A 23 -8.05 7.64 8.14
C VAL A 23 -8.95 7.45 9.36
N LEU A 24 -9.72 6.36 9.36
CA LEU A 24 -10.64 6.01 10.43
C LEU A 24 -9.98 5.12 11.47
N ASP A 25 -9.23 4.12 11.00
CA ASP A 25 -8.50 3.17 11.82
C ASP A 25 -7.32 2.59 11.05
N ALA A 26 -6.25 2.20 11.75
CA ALA A 26 -5.05 1.64 11.15
C ALA A 26 -4.27 0.80 12.16
N GLY A 27 -3.51 -0.16 11.64
CA GLY A 27 -2.66 -1.02 12.46
C GLY A 27 -1.80 -1.95 11.62
N TYR A 28 -1.18 -2.90 12.28
CA TYR A 28 -0.48 -3.99 11.62
C TYR A 28 -0.81 -5.33 12.27
N ILE A 29 -0.68 -6.40 11.50
CA ILE A 29 -0.89 -7.79 11.91
C ILE A 29 0.42 -8.54 11.71
N ASP A 30 0.98 -9.08 12.79
CA ASP A 30 2.22 -9.87 12.76
C ASP A 30 1.90 -11.32 12.38
N THR A 31 2.40 -11.74 11.22
CA THR A 31 2.20 -13.09 10.68
C THR A 31 3.47 -13.93 10.67
N LYS A 32 4.55 -13.44 11.30
CA LYS A 32 5.89 -14.05 11.26
C LYS A 32 5.93 -15.49 11.72
N LYS A 33 5.06 -15.87 12.65
CA LYS A 33 5.01 -17.22 13.21
C LYS A 33 4.25 -18.24 12.36
N LEU A 34 3.54 -17.78 11.33
CA LEU A 34 2.78 -18.61 10.40
C LEU A 34 3.67 -19.01 9.21
N GLU A 35 3.46 -20.20 8.66
CA GLU A 35 4.35 -20.75 7.65
C GLU A 35 3.90 -20.39 6.23
N THR A 36 2.66 -20.69 5.90
CA THR A 36 2.15 -20.55 4.54
C THR A 36 1.45 -19.22 4.28
N THR A 37 1.48 -18.74 3.04
CA THR A 37 0.71 -17.56 2.63
C THR A 37 -0.78 -17.72 2.93
N LYS A 38 -1.32 -18.92 2.75
CA LYS A 38 -2.72 -19.22 3.02
C LYS A 38 -3.07 -19.01 4.49
N GLU A 39 -2.29 -19.57 5.42
CA GLU A 39 -2.49 -19.39 6.87
C GLU A 39 -2.40 -17.91 7.26
N LYS A 40 -1.36 -17.23 6.76
CA LYS A 40 -1.17 -15.78 6.99
C LYS A 40 -2.36 -14.97 6.54
N THR A 41 -2.87 -15.26 5.34
CA THR A 41 -4.01 -14.52 4.79
C THR A 41 -5.28 -14.75 5.59
N PHE A 42 -5.59 -16.00 5.97
CA PHE A 42 -6.76 -16.28 6.79
C PHE A 42 -6.63 -15.68 8.20
N PHE A 43 -5.45 -15.65 8.76
CA PHE A 43 -5.21 -14.96 10.02
C PHE A 43 -5.44 -13.46 9.89
N VAL A 44 -4.93 -12.83 8.83
CA VAL A 44 -5.18 -11.41 8.55
C VAL A 44 -6.68 -11.15 8.40
N ILE A 45 -7.42 -11.98 7.67
CA ILE A 45 -8.87 -11.88 7.53
C ILE A 45 -9.54 -11.92 8.92
N SER A 46 -9.20 -12.91 9.75
CA SER A 46 -9.80 -13.05 11.08
C SER A 46 -9.55 -11.85 12.00
N GLU A 47 -8.40 -11.18 11.85
CA GLU A 47 -8.11 -9.96 12.60
C GLU A 47 -8.88 -8.74 12.03
N LEU A 48 -8.96 -8.62 10.71
CA LEU A 48 -9.72 -7.55 10.06
C LEU A 48 -11.22 -7.63 10.33
N GLU A 49 -11.79 -8.85 10.44
CA GLU A 49 -13.20 -9.07 10.76
C GLU A 49 -13.61 -8.60 12.16
N LYS A 50 -12.66 -8.42 13.07
CA LYS A 50 -12.91 -7.83 14.40
C LYS A 50 -13.21 -6.34 14.31
N ASN A 51 -12.82 -5.70 13.21
CA ASN A 51 -13.09 -4.28 12.99
C ASN A 51 -14.46 -4.09 12.34
N PRO A 52 -15.39 -3.35 12.96
CA PRO A 52 -16.73 -3.16 12.42
C PRO A 52 -16.75 -2.49 11.03
N LEU A 53 -15.73 -1.70 10.69
CA LEU A 53 -15.62 -1.02 9.39
C LEU A 53 -15.49 -1.98 8.20
N ILE A 54 -15.12 -3.24 8.45
CA ILE A 54 -14.96 -4.26 7.41
C ILE A 54 -16.27 -4.49 6.62
N LYS A 55 -17.41 -4.32 7.27
CA LYS A 55 -18.75 -4.51 6.65
C LYS A 55 -19.09 -3.44 5.62
N ASP A 56 -18.44 -2.28 5.72
CA ASP A 56 -18.73 -1.10 4.90
C ASP A 56 -17.72 -0.89 3.78
N ILE A 57 -16.74 -1.79 3.62
CA ILE A 57 -15.73 -1.65 2.58
C ILE A 57 -16.34 -1.76 1.19
N THR A 58 -15.93 -0.86 0.32
CA THR A 58 -16.37 -0.81 -1.08
C THR A 58 -15.22 -0.94 -2.06
N ALA A 59 -13.98 -0.84 -1.57
CA ALA A 59 -12.77 -1.04 -2.34
C ALA A 59 -11.65 -1.56 -1.42
N ILE A 60 -10.78 -2.40 -1.97
CA ILE A 60 -9.57 -2.87 -1.33
C ILE A 60 -8.39 -2.48 -2.20
N ASN A 61 -7.46 -1.72 -1.64
CA ASN A 61 -6.22 -1.32 -2.28
C ASN A 61 -5.06 -2.07 -1.62
N LEU A 62 -4.30 -2.82 -2.40
CA LEU A 62 -3.14 -3.59 -1.94
C LEU A 62 -1.88 -3.10 -2.63
N GLU A 63 -0.82 -2.84 -1.86
CA GLU A 63 0.49 -2.54 -2.43
C GLU A 63 0.97 -3.72 -3.29
N ALA A 64 1.22 -3.46 -4.57
CA ALA A 64 1.76 -4.46 -5.49
C ALA A 64 3.22 -4.76 -5.14
N ALA A 65 3.58 -6.04 -5.15
CA ALA A 65 4.98 -6.45 -5.03
C ALA A 65 5.84 -5.76 -6.10
N LEU A 66 7.09 -5.43 -5.74
CA LEU A 66 8.03 -4.78 -6.65
C LEU A 66 8.17 -5.57 -7.95
N SER A 67 7.91 -4.91 -9.07
CA SER A 67 7.99 -5.52 -10.42
C SER A 67 9.39 -5.45 -11.05
N GLY A 68 10.42 -4.98 -10.32
CA GLY A 68 11.75 -4.81 -10.89
C GLY A 68 12.86 -4.61 -9.86
N PHE A 69 14.09 -4.76 -10.32
CA PHE A 69 15.31 -4.56 -9.55
C PHE A 69 15.61 -3.07 -9.34
N ALA A 70 15.02 -2.46 -8.33
CA ALA A 70 15.39 -1.12 -7.92
C ALA A 70 16.65 -1.21 -7.03
N GLY A 71 17.85 -1.07 -7.63
CA GLY A 71 19.08 -0.82 -6.89
C GLY A 71 19.93 -2.03 -6.48
N GLY A 72 19.79 -3.20 -7.12
CA GLY A 72 20.81 -4.26 -7.09
C GLY A 72 20.93 -5.09 -5.79
N PHE A 73 20.19 -4.81 -4.75
CA PHE A 73 20.33 -5.49 -3.44
C PHE A 73 19.26 -6.56 -3.16
N THR A 74 18.19 -6.63 -3.96
CA THR A 74 17.14 -7.62 -3.76
C THR A 74 17.35 -8.79 -4.70
N SER A 75 17.50 -10.01 -4.17
CA SER A 75 17.67 -11.20 -4.99
C SER A 75 16.40 -11.50 -5.80
N GLN A 76 16.57 -12.08 -6.99
CA GLN A 76 15.44 -12.53 -7.83
C GLN A 76 14.49 -13.46 -7.05
N GLN A 77 15.03 -14.34 -6.22
CA GLN A 77 14.24 -15.25 -5.39
C GLN A 77 13.32 -14.50 -4.42
N VAL A 78 13.78 -13.43 -3.81
CA VAL A 78 12.96 -12.61 -2.91
C VAL A 78 11.81 -11.95 -3.68
N ILE A 79 12.09 -11.39 -4.87
CA ILE A 79 11.05 -10.77 -5.71
C ILE A 79 9.98 -11.79 -6.09
N ILE A 80 10.38 -12.98 -6.54
CA ILE A 80 9.45 -14.06 -6.89
C ILE A 80 8.61 -14.49 -5.67
N THR A 81 9.24 -14.62 -4.50
CA THR A 81 8.55 -15.00 -3.27
C THR A 81 7.50 -13.96 -2.87
N LEU A 82 7.85 -12.68 -2.91
CA LEU A 82 6.93 -11.58 -2.61
C LEU A 82 5.79 -11.50 -3.64
N ALA A 83 6.09 -11.66 -4.93
CA ALA A 83 5.07 -11.64 -5.97
C ALA A 83 4.08 -12.81 -5.84
N ARG A 84 4.56 -14.01 -5.53
CA ARG A 84 3.70 -15.18 -5.25
C ARG A 84 2.84 -14.97 -4.01
N HIS A 85 3.44 -14.46 -2.93
CA HIS A 85 2.71 -14.14 -1.71
C HIS A 85 1.60 -13.13 -2.00
N ASN A 86 1.93 -12.04 -2.66
CA ASN A 86 1.00 -10.95 -2.95
C ASN A 86 -0.17 -11.42 -3.85
N ALA A 87 0.11 -12.25 -4.87
CA ALA A 87 -0.93 -12.78 -5.75
C ALA A 87 -1.91 -13.72 -5.02
N VAL A 88 -1.41 -14.63 -4.19
CA VAL A 88 -2.24 -15.55 -3.39
C VAL A 88 -3.02 -14.79 -2.34
N PHE A 89 -2.39 -13.84 -1.67
CA PHE A 89 -3.03 -12.96 -0.68
C PHE A 89 -4.18 -12.17 -1.30
N ALA A 90 -3.93 -11.50 -2.43
CA ALA A 90 -4.95 -10.72 -3.14
C ALA A 90 -6.16 -11.60 -3.53
N TYR A 91 -5.91 -12.76 -4.11
CA TYR A 91 -6.96 -13.69 -4.51
C TYR A 91 -7.83 -14.13 -3.34
N ILE A 92 -7.24 -14.55 -2.22
CA ILE A 92 -7.99 -15.03 -1.05
C ILE A 92 -8.79 -13.88 -0.42
N ILE A 93 -8.23 -12.67 -0.31
CA ILE A 93 -8.91 -11.47 0.22
C ILE A 93 -10.11 -11.10 -0.66
N GLU A 94 -9.93 -11.07 -1.99
CA GLU A 94 -11.01 -10.77 -2.94
C GLU A 94 -12.14 -11.79 -2.85
N GLU A 95 -11.80 -13.07 -2.84
CA GLU A 95 -12.78 -14.16 -2.72
C GLU A 95 -13.53 -14.15 -1.39
N HIS A 96 -12.86 -13.78 -0.30
CA HIS A 96 -13.49 -13.76 1.02
C HIS A 96 -14.44 -12.57 1.19
N PHE A 97 -13.98 -11.36 0.93
CA PHE A 97 -14.79 -10.15 1.13
C PHE A 97 -15.74 -9.84 -0.04
N LYS A 98 -15.57 -10.49 -1.19
CA LYS A 98 -16.33 -10.22 -2.43
C LYS A 98 -16.21 -8.77 -2.89
N VAL A 99 -15.08 -8.14 -2.59
CA VAL A 99 -14.72 -6.79 -2.98
C VAL A 99 -13.43 -6.86 -3.77
N LYS A 100 -13.43 -6.27 -4.96
CA LYS A 100 -12.28 -6.28 -5.87
C LYS A 100 -11.03 -5.72 -5.19
N VAL A 101 -9.91 -6.44 -5.32
CA VAL A 101 -8.59 -5.99 -4.89
C VAL A 101 -7.88 -5.27 -6.03
N ASN A 102 -7.53 -4.00 -5.80
CA ASN A 102 -6.71 -3.21 -6.72
C ASN A 102 -5.25 -3.33 -6.32
N LEU A 103 -4.43 -3.94 -7.18
CA LEU A 103 -2.98 -4.00 -6.99
C LEU A 103 -2.35 -2.68 -7.48
N LEU A 104 -1.75 -1.94 -6.58
CA LEU A 104 -1.29 -0.57 -6.82
C LEU A 104 0.23 -0.43 -6.65
N SER A 105 0.86 0.26 -7.59
CA SER A 105 2.28 0.59 -7.47
C SER A 105 2.50 1.63 -6.36
N VAL A 106 3.42 1.35 -5.45
CA VAL A 106 3.84 2.28 -4.39
C VAL A 106 4.24 3.66 -4.93
N ASN A 107 4.95 3.69 -6.06
CA ASN A 107 5.37 4.93 -6.69
C ASN A 107 4.18 5.76 -7.20
N THR A 108 3.16 5.11 -7.76
CA THR A 108 1.93 5.77 -8.23
C THR A 108 1.18 6.38 -7.06
N MET A 109 0.97 5.62 -6.00
CA MET A 109 0.27 6.08 -4.80
C MET A 109 1.00 7.26 -4.13
N ARG A 110 2.30 7.13 -3.89
CA ARG A 110 3.11 8.19 -3.28
C ARG A 110 3.16 9.45 -4.13
N LYS A 111 3.26 9.32 -5.47
CA LYS A 111 3.24 10.46 -6.37
C LYS A 111 1.91 11.21 -6.35
N GLN A 112 0.79 10.49 -6.27
CA GLN A 112 -0.53 11.10 -6.15
C GLN A 112 -0.70 11.83 -4.81
N LEU A 113 -0.33 11.18 -3.70
CA LEU A 113 -0.57 11.72 -2.36
C LEU A 113 0.43 12.81 -1.97
N PHE A 114 1.71 12.65 -2.32
CA PHE A 114 2.81 13.49 -1.84
C PHE A 114 3.47 14.33 -2.96
N GLY A 115 3.02 14.18 -4.21
CA GLY A 115 3.67 14.83 -5.36
C GLY A 115 5.02 14.23 -5.76
N LYS A 116 5.58 13.32 -4.96
CA LYS A 116 6.90 12.70 -5.13
C LYS A 116 6.92 11.28 -4.59
N CYS A 117 7.82 10.43 -5.10
CA CYS A 117 7.91 9.02 -4.69
C CYS A 117 8.97 8.79 -3.59
N ARG A 118 9.97 9.65 -3.52
CA ARG A 118 11.12 9.55 -2.60
C ARG A 118 11.87 10.87 -2.51
N ILE A 119 12.68 11.02 -1.46
CA ILE A 119 13.68 12.08 -1.33
C ILE A 119 15.07 11.44 -1.33
N LYS A 120 16.02 12.00 -2.09
CA LYS A 120 17.40 11.49 -2.13
C LYS A 120 18.04 11.56 -0.73
N GLY A 121 18.61 10.46 -0.28
CA GLY A 121 19.29 10.39 1.03
C GLY A 121 18.35 10.10 2.22
N VAL A 122 17.04 10.07 2.03
CA VAL A 122 16.06 9.73 3.07
C VAL A 122 15.59 8.29 2.89
N LYS A 123 15.53 7.50 3.97
CA LYS A 123 15.01 6.14 3.94
C LYS A 123 13.53 6.14 3.60
N SER A 124 13.07 5.11 2.87
CA SER A 124 11.68 5.02 2.40
C SER A 124 10.65 5.16 3.54
N LYS A 125 10.84 4.45 4.65
CA LYS A 125 9.91 4.48 5.81
C LYS A 125 9.90 5.85 6.51
N GLU A 126 11.05 6.52 6.62
CA GLU A 126 11.16 7.88 7.18
C GLU A 126 10.46 8.90 6.27
N PHE A 127 10.64 8.76 4.95
CA PHE A 127 9.95 9.59 3.97
C PHE A 127 8.42 9.47 4.10
N VAL A 128 7.88 8.24 4.06
CA VAL A 128 6.44 8.01 4.15
C VAL A 128 5.88 8.53 5.47
N LYS A 129 6.58 8.28 6.58
CA LYS A 129 6.21 8.80 7.90
C LYS A 129 6.06 10.32 7.87
N SER A 130 7.11 11.03 7.47
CA SER A 130 7.12 12.50 7.43
C SER A 130 6.01 13.08 6.55
N GLU A 131 5.81 12.52 5.34
CA GLU A 131 4.79 13.02 4.41
C GLU A 131 3.36 12.73 4.92
N LEU A 132 3.11 11.55 5.51
CA LEU A 132 1.79 11.22 6.07
C LEU A 132 1.47 12.05 7.30
N GLU A 133 2.41 12.24 8.21
CA GLU A 133 2.21 13.07 9.41
C GLU A 133 1.95 14.55 9.05
N SER A 134 2.53 15.02 7.93
CA SER A 134 2.25 16.35 7.38
C SER A 134 0.87 16.43 6.71
N LEU A 135 0.49 15.41 5.94
CA LEU A 135 -0.78 15.37 5.20
C LEU A 135 -1.98 15.10 6.10
N CYS A 136 -1.81 14.21 7.06
CA CYS A 136 -2.84 13.72 7.97
C CYS A 136 -2.28 13.63 9.41
N PRO A 137 -2.14 14.74 10.16
CA PRO A 137 -1.53 14.73 11.49
C PRO A 137 -2.15 13.72 12.47
N ASP A 138 -3.44 13.44 12.32
CA ASP A 138 -4.17 12.48 13.15
C ASP A 138 -3.66 11.04 13.04
N VAL A 139 -2.82 10.70 12.04
CA VAL A 139 -2.28 9.32 11.91
C VAL A 139 -1.34 8.94 13.05
N ILE A 140 -0.77 9.94 13.74
CA ILE A 140 0.10 9.74 14.91
C ILE A 140 -0.61 8.94 16.01
N LYS A 141 -1.93 9.09 16.18
CA LYS A 141 -2.72 8.35 17.18
C LYS A 141 -2.70 6.83 17.00
N PHE A 142 -2.45 6.33 15.76
CA PHE A 142 -2.36 4.91 15.47
C PHE A 142 -0.95 4.34 15.68
N THR A 143 0.04 5.21 15.92
CA THR A 143 1.43 4.78 16.10
C THR A 143 1.57 3.90 17.36
N ILE A 144 2.14 2.73 17.18
CA ILE A 144 2.38 1.77 18.25
C ILE A 144 3.83 1.94 18.73
N LEU A 145 4.01 2.04 20.04
CA LEU A 145 5.32 2.08 20.65
C LEU A 145 5.73 0.66 21.09
N ASN A 146 7.00 0.34 20.93
CA ASN A 146 7.55 -0.91 21.44
C ASN A 146 7.66 -0.90 22.98
N LYS A 147 8.04 -2.02 23.59
CA LYS A 147 8.16 -2.16 25.06
C LYS A 147 9.11 -1.14 25.72
N LYS A 148 10.00 -0.52 24.95
CA LYS A 148 10.94 0.52 25.42
C LYS A 148 10.44 1.93 25.20
N GLY A 149 9.20 2.10 24.74
CA GLY A 149 8.61 3.42 24.40
C GLY A 149 9.11 4.03 23.10
N ASN A 150 9.86 3.28 22.28
CA ASN A 150 10.31 3.74 20.98
C ASN A 150 9.33 3.34 19.86
N TRP A 151 9.42 4.01 18.75
CA TRP A 151 8.66 3.70 17.54
C TRP A 151 8.89 2.23 17.12
N ASP A 152 7.80 1.46 16.94
CA ASP A 152 7.87 0.08 16.47
C ASP A 152 8.09 0.07 14.95
N GLU A 153 9.05 -0.71 14.46
CA GLU A 153 9.39 -0.75 13.03
C GLU A 153 8.22 -1.21 12.13
N ARG A 154 7.29 -2.01 12.69
CA ARG A 154 6.07 -2.49 12.01
C ARG A 154 5.08 -1.37 11.68
N ASN A 155 5.20 -0.22 12.36
CA ASN A 155 4.45 0.97 11.96
C ASN A 155 4.76 1.39 10.51
N GLY A 156 5.95 1.05 9.98
CA GLY A 156 6.26 1.32 8.58
C GLY A 156 5.29 0.65 7.62
N ASP A 157 4.94 -0.61 7.89
CA ASP A 157 4.00 -1.37 7.07
C ASP A 157 2.56 -0.82 7.26
N MET A 158 2.20 -0.42 8.50
CA MET A 158 0.94 0.29 8.78
C MET A 158 0.84 1.61 7.99
N TYR A 159 1.91 2.42 7.96
CA TYR A 159 1.92 3.68 7.21
C TYR A 159 1.77 3.45 5.69
N ASP A 160 2.39 2.40 5.13
CA ASP A 160 2.19 2.01 3.73
C ASP A 160 0.74 1.51 3.49
N GLY A 161 0.13 0.80 4.44
CA GLY A 161 -1.31 0.49 4.44
C GLY A 161 -2.20 1.74 4.45
N ILE A 162 -1.83 2.77 5.20
CA ILE A 162 -2.53 4.07 5.19
C ILE A 162 -2.42 4.73 3.81
N VAL A 163 -1.23 4.73 3.19
CA VAL A 163 -1.04 5.23 1.81
C VAL A 163 -1.98 4.53 0.84
N CYS A 164 -2.09 3.20 0.92
CA CYS A 164 -3.00 2.42 0.09
C CYS A 164 -4.46 2.84 0.31
N SER A 165 -4.89 3.06 1.56
CA SER A 165 -6.27 3.41 1.89
C SER A 165 -6.66 4.82 1.42
N LEU A 166 -5.71 5.76 1.40
CA LEU A 166 -5.94 7.15 0.98
C LEU A 166 -5.89 7.34 -0.54
N TYR A 167 -5.31 6.37 -1.27
CA TYR A 167 -5.24 6.43 -2.72
C TYR A 167 -6.64 6.32 -3.33
N LYS A 168 -6.94 7.22 -4.28
CA LYS A 168 -8.16 7.20 -5.07
C LYS A 168 -7.79 6.92 -6.52
N ASP A 169 -8.42 5.91 -7.10
CA ASP A 169 -8.29 5.64 -8.53
C ASP A 169 -9.10 6.70 -9.30
N GLU A 170 -8.43 7.83 -9.59
CA GLU A 170 -9.02 8.83 -10.48
C GLU A 170 -9.00 8.27 -11.91
N PRO A 171 -10.10 8.33 -12.66
CA PRO A 171 -10.11 7.94 -14.05
C PRO A 171 -9.02 8.77 -14.77
N GLN A 172 -8.00 8.09 -15.30
CA GLN A 172 -6.94 8.74 -16.06
C GLN A 172 -7.59 9.53 -17.17
N GLN A 173 -7.62 10.86 -17.05
CA GLN A 173 -7.89 11.74 -18.19
C GLN A 173 -6.79 11.43 -19.21
N ASN A 174 -7.19 10.77 -20.29
CA ASN A 174 -6.32 10.43 -21.42
C ASN A 174 -5.86 11.70 -22.12
N ASN A 175 -4.97 12.47 -21.49
CA ASN A 175 -4.20 13.52 -22.14
C ASN A 175 -3.06 12.90 -22.97
N ARG A 176 -3.42 11.94 -23.86
CA ARG A 176 -2.62 11.67 -25.04
C ARG A 176 -2.88 12.77 -26.06
N VAL A 177 -2.38 13.97 -25.79
CA VAL A 177 -2.14 14.94 -26.85
C VAL A 177 -1.09 14.30 -27.76
N SER A 178 -1.56 13.88 -28.94
CA SER A 178 -0.75 13.30 -29.99
C SER A 178 0.35 14.30 -30.39
N LYS A 179 1.58 14.03 -29.98
CA LYS A 179 2.77 14.60 -30.60
C LYS A 179 3.00 13.95 -31.97
N LYS A 180 2.07 14.15 -32.89
CA LYS A 180 2.24 13.90 -34.33
C LYS A 180 1.67 15.11 -35.04
N ASP A 181 2.49 16.12 -35.27
CA ASP A 181 2.40 17.07 -36.35
C ASP A 181 3.47 18.18 -36.21
N LYS A 182 4.74 17.75 -36.23
CA LYS A 182 5.87 18.66 -36.51
C LYS A 182 6.96 17.92 -37.26
N SER A 183 6.63 17.49 -38.45
CA SER A 183 7.67 17.07 -39.40
C SER A 183 7.13 17.04 -40.82
N ILE A 184 6.70 18.20 -41.35
CA ILE A 184 6.64 18.45 -42.81
C ILE A 184 6.64 19.99 -42.96
N SER A 185 7.80 20.60 -43.02
CA SER A 185 8.08 21.80 -43.81
C SER A 185 9.54 22.21 -43.70
N ARG A 186 10.40 21.49 -44.39
CA ARG A 186 11.69 21.97 -44.85
C ARG A 186 12.11 21.20 -46.09
N LYS A 187 11.61 21.62 -47.24
CA LYS A 187 12.25 21.54 -48.55
C LYS A 187 11.50 22.46 -49.48
N GLY A 188 12.10 23.54 -49.79
CA GLY A 188 11.75 24.52 -50.74
C GLY A 188 12.84 25.59 -50.74
#